data_0dc8ee92bd96073a953ddead0b7c4574
#
_entry.id   0dc8ee92bd96073a953ddead0b7c4574
#
_cell.length_a   1.000
_cell.length_b   1.000
_cell.length_c   1.000
_cell.angle_alpha   90.00
_cell.angle_beta   90.00
_cell.angle_gamma   90.00
#
_symmetry.space_group_name_H-M   'P 1'
#
loop_
_entity.id
_entity.type
_entity.pdbx_description
1 polymer ?
#
loop_
_entity_poly.entity_id
_entity_poly.type
_entity_poly.pdbx_seq_one_letter_code
_entity_poly.pdbx_strand_id
1 'polypeptide(L)'
;MMWSGINSFMQQTLGLLFSIVIARRLDPSDFGMVGMLTIFTAVATCLQDGGLVWAITNRKDVTHQQYSSVFWFNLILSGILYIVLFCLAPLIASYFGHKELVWLSRFVFLGIIFSSLGVVQTAYLFKQIRVKERAISMAMGLVVSGILGIILAYNGFSYWGIATQGILNIGVASLMLWIQSPFRPDFKIDWSFLKSIVPEGFRFVVPNIFVLAGENIFSVILGKNYTVRDVGNYSQAAKFNNAGYSSILGMMRGVSQPVLVQVRDDKNQYLNVFRKLLRMSAFVVTPIMFCLAMVSPEFIEIILTSKWIESAYILRILCIGGLFSVLNTMMTYFIMSLNKTKLYICLLYTSPSPRDCS
;
A
#
# COMPACT_ATOMS: atom_id res chain seq x y z
N MET A 1 -8.35 -19.24 3.72
CA MET A 1 -7.79 -18.76 2.45
C MET A 1 -8.81 -18.08 1.54
N MET A 2 -9.97 -18.67 1.25
CA MET A 2 -11.02 -18.05 0.41
C MET A 2 -11.42 -16.63 0.85
N TRP A 3 -11.69 -16.40 2.14
CA TRP A 3 -12.08 -15.09 2.66
C TRP A 3 -11.04 -13.99 2.43
N SER A 4 -9.75 -14.30 2.47
CA SER A 4 -8.68 -13.32 2.22
C SER A 4 -8.64 -12.90 0.75
N GLY A 5 -8.80 -13.85 -0.18
CA GLY A 5 -8.84 -13.56 -1.61
C GLY A 5 -10.11 -12.76 -2.00
N ILE A 6 -11.27 -13.17 -1.50
CA ILE A 6 -12.55 -12.47 -1.72
C ILE A 6 -12.46 -11.03 -1.18
N ASN A 7 -11.90 -10.86 0.01
CA ASN A 7 -11.73 -9.55 0.61
C ASN A 7 -10.83 -8.63 -0.23
N SER A 8 -9.67 -9.13 -0.69
CA SER A 8 -8.76 -8.35 -1.52
C SER A 8 -9.40 -7.96 -2.85
N PHE A 9 -10.11 -8.88 -3.50
CA PHE A 9 -10.83 -8.61 -4.74
C PHE A 9 -11.95 -7.58 -4.54
N MET A 10 -12.75 -7.74 -3.48
CA MET A 10 -13.83 -6.82 -3.16
C MET A 10 -13.29 -5.41 -2.85
N GLN A 11 -12.22 -5.29 -2.06
CA GLN A 11 -11.61 -4.00 -1.77
C GLN A 11 -11.05 -3.33 -3.03
N GLN A 12 -10.40 -4.10 -3.90
CA GLN A 12 -9.87 -3.60 -5.17
C GLN A 12 -10.99 -3.09 -6.08
N THR A 13 -12.05 -3.89 -6.23
CA THR A 13 -13.19 -3.55 -7.10
C THR A 13 -13.94 -2.34 -6.57
N LEU A 14 -14.31 -2.32 -5.28
CA LEU A 14 -14.99 -1.19 -4.67
C LEU A 14 -14.14 0.08 -4.71
N GLY A 15 -12.83 -0.04 -4.42
CA GLY A 15 -11.89 1.08 -4.47
C GLY A 15 -11.75 1.68 -5.87
N LEU A 16 -11.78 0.84 -6.91
CA LEU A 16 -11.80 1.29 -8.30
C LEU A 16 -13.13 1.97 -8.64
N LEU A 17 -14.28 1.37 -8.28
CA LEU A 17 -15.60 1.93 -8.56
C LEU A 17 -15.75 3.33 -7.95
N PHE A 18 -15.44 3.50 -6.67
CA PHE A 18 -15.48 4.81 -6.02
C PHE A 18 -14.52 5.82 -6.67
N SER A 19 -13.30 5.37 -7.01
CA SER A 19 -12.34 6.23 -7.70
C SER A 19 -12.81 6.67 -9.07
N ILE A 20 -13.44 5.78 -9.84
CA ILE A 20 -14.01 6.09 -11.16
C ILE A 20 -15.08 7.16 -11.04
N VAL A 21 -16.04 6.99 -10.13
CA VAL A 21 -17.14 7.95 -9.94
C VAL A 21 -16.59 9.34 -9.57
N ILE A 22 -15.62 9.39 -8.67
CA ILE A 22 -14.99 10.64 -8.24
C ILE A 22 -14.18 11.26 -9.39
N ALA A 23 -13.40 10.47 -10.13
CA ALA A 23 -12.59 10.95 -11.24
C ALA A 23 -13.41 11.46 -12.43
N ARG A 24 -14.61 10.93 -12.65
CA ARG A 24 -15.55 11.48 -13.64
C ARG A 24 -15.95 12.91 -13.33
N ARG A 25 -16.04 13.26 -12.06
CA ARG A 25 -16.47 14.60 -11.62
C ARG A 25 -15.30 15.57 -11.48
N LEU A 26 -14.21 15.14 -10.89
CA LEU A 26 -13.04 15.96 -10.61
C LEU A 26 -12.07 16.01 -11.81
N ASP A 27 -11.12 16.96 -11.74
CA ASP A 27 -10.10 17.13 -12.77
C ASP A 27 -8.80 16.38 -12.42
N PRO A 28 -7.96 16.05 -13.42
CA PRO A 28 -6.66 15.42 -13.15
C PRO A 28 -5.78 16.20 -12.16
N SER A 29 -5.85 17.54 -12.17
CA SER A 29 -5.12 18.39 -11.25
C SER A 29 -5.51 18.16 -9.77
N ASP A 30 -6.77 17.84 -9.47
CA ASP A 30 -7.21 17.52 -8.11
C ASP A 30 -6.54 16.26 -7.57
N PHE A 31 -6.42 15.24 -8.42
CA PHE A 31 -5.71 14.01 -8.09
C PHE A 31 -4.19 14.23 -8.02
N GLY A 32 -3.66 15.15 -8.83
CA GLY A 32 -2.25 15.53 -8.81
C GLY A 32 -1.83 16.16 -7.48
N MET A 33 -2.64 17.06 -6.93
CA MET A 33 -2.39 17.69 -5.62
C MET A 33 -2.23 16.65 -4.50
N VAL A 34 -3.11 15.65 -4.46
CA VAL A 34 -3.00 14.56 -3.48
C VAL A 34 -1.89 13.58 -3.86
N GLY A 35 -1.69 13.32 -5.16
CA GLY A 35 -0.65 12.45 -5.70
C GLY A 35 0.77 12.85 -5.32
N MET A 36 1.07 14.16 -5.25
CA MET A 36 2.37 14.67 -4.80
C MET A 36 2.68 14.30 -3.34
N LEU A 37 1.65 14.06 -2.51
CA LEU A 37 1.82 13.74 -1.09
C LEU A 37 1.94 12.23 -0.83
N THR A 38 1.70 11.37 -1.83
CA THR A 38 1.64 9.91 -1.63
C THR A 38 2.94 9.32 -1.11
N ILE A 39 4.10 9.78 -1.58
CA ILE A 39 5.40 9.28 -1.11
C ILE A 39 5.61 9.59 0.38
N PHE A 40 5.27 10.80 0.81
CA PHE A 40 5.45 11.22 2.21
C PHE A 40 4.53 10.43 3.15
N THR A 41 3.28 10.22 2.74
CA THR A 41 2.33 9.40 3.50
C THR A 41 2.75 7.93 3.50
N ALA A 42 3.22 7.38 2.38
CA ALA A 42 3.67 5.99 2.29
C ALA A 42 4.91 5.74 3.17
N VAL A 43 5.91 6.61 3.11
CA VAL A 43 7.11 6.51 3.95
C VAL A 43 6.75 6.68 5.43
N ALA A 44 5.91 7.64 5.76
CA ALA A 44 5.50 7.90 7.14
C ALA A 44 4.69 6.74 7.75
N THR A 45 3.76 6.15 6.99
CA THR A 45 3.03 4.96 7.43
C THR A 45 3.91 3.73 7.55
N CYS A 46 4.90 3.58 6.68
CA CYS A 46 5.90 2.51 6.79
C CYS A 46 6.76 2.67 8.05
N LEU A 47 7.22 3.88 8.36
CA LEU A 47 7.94 4.19 9.59
C LEU A 47 7.08 3.97 10.84
N GLN A 48 5.82 4.41 10.78
CA GLN A 48 4.85 4.26 11.85
C GLN A 48 4.55 2.79 12.16
N ASP A 49 4.29 1.97 11.14
CA ASP A 49 4.09 0.53 11.32
C ASP A 49 5.35 -0.13 11.87
N GLY A 50 6.52 0.37 11.49
CA GLY A 50 7.82 -0.05 12.02
C GLY A 50 8.08 -1.56 11.93
N GLY A 51 7.32 -2.30 11.10
CA GLY A 51 7.32 -3.76 11.07
C GLY A 51 6.79 -4.40 12.35
N LEU A 52 6.17 -3.62 13.25
CA LEU A 52 5.68 -4.10 14.56
C LEU A 52 4.55 -5.12 14.42
N VAL A 53 3.65 -4.93 13.45
CA VAL A 53 2.60 -5.92 13.15
C VAL A 53 3.24 -7.26 12.81
N TRP A 54 4.25 -7.26 11.94
CA TRP A 54 4.96 -8.48 11.56
C TRP A 54 5.72 -9.10 12.74
N ALA A 55 6.43 -8.27 13.52
CA ALA A 55 7.20 -8.73 14.67
C ALA A 55 6.32 -9.36 15.76
N ILE A 56 5.14 -8.76 16.06
CA ILE A 56 4.17 -9.31 17.00
C ILE A 56 3.59 -10.63 16.48
N THR A 57 3.19 -10.68 15.22
CA THR A 57 2.52 -11.86 14.66
C THR A 57 3.42 -13.09 14.58
N ASN A 58 4.74 -12.89 14.44
CA ASN A 58 5.73 -13.97 14.40
C ASN A 58 6.11 -14.53 15.79
N ARG A 59 5.82 -13.82 16.87
CA ARG A 59 6.07 -14.35 18.22
C ARG A 59 4.94 -15.30 18.64
N LYS A 60 5.28 -16.44 19.25
CA LYS A 60 4.29 -17.45 19.65
C LYS A 60 3.34 -16.91 20.74
N ASP A 61 3.90 -16.36 21.80
CA ASP A 61 3.13 -15.90 22.96
C ASP A 61 3.36 -14.40 23.16
N VAL A 62 2.26 -13.63 23.11
CA VAL A 62 2.27 -12.19 23.35
C VAL A 62 1.19 -11.89 24.38
N THR A 63 1.61 -11.31 25.50
CA THR A 63 0.71 -10.95 26.61
C THR A 63 -0.09 -9.68 26.29
N HIS A 64 -1.19 -9.48 26.98
CA HIS A 64 -2.02 -8.29 26.88
C HIS A 64 -1.22 -7.00 27.11
N GLN A 65 -0.31 -7.01 28.11
CA GLN A 65 0.55 -5.88 28.42
C GLN A 65 1.53 -5.56 27.28
N GLN A 66 2.03 -6.57 26.58
CA GLN A 66 2.93 -6.41 25.45
C GLN A 66 2.21 -5.76 24.25
N TYR A 67 0.97 -6.16 23.96
CA TYR A 67 0.14 -5.47 22.96
C TYR A 67 -0.10 -4.01 23.34
N SER A 68 -0.41 -3.73 24.63
CA SER A 68 -0.61 -2.37 25.12
C SER A 68 0.66 -1.51 24.97
N SER A 69 1.82 -2.09 25.25
CA SER A 69 3.12 -1.41 25.08
C SER A 69 3.38 -1.00 23.63
N VAL A 70 3.10 -1.89 22.68
CA VAL A 70 3.25 -1.59 21.24
C VAL A 70 2.23 -0.55 20.79
N PHE A 71 1.01 -0.58 21.32
CA PHE A 71 -0.01 0.43 21.02
C PHE A 71 0.46 1.84 21.41
N TRP A 72 0.91 2.02 22.66
CA TRP A 72 1.39 3.32 23.13
C TRP A 72 2.64 3.79 22.41
N PHE A 73 3.58 2.88 22.15
CA PHE A 73 4.78 3.19 21.37
C PHE A 73 4.40 3.69 19.95
N ASN A 74 3.50 2.97 19.27
CA ASN A 74 3.06 3.33 17.93
C ASN A 74 2.31 4.66 17.90
N LEU A 75 1.46 4.93 18.90
CA LEU A 75 0.74 6.18 19.02
C LEU A 75 1.69 7.38 19.26
N ILE A 76 2.69 7.21 20.12
CA ILE A 76 3.71 8.25 20.37
C ILE A 76 4.53 8.49 19.11
N LEU A 77 4.99 7.42 18.46
CA LEU A 77 5.75 7.50 17.22
C LEU A 77 4.97 8.22 16.12
N SER A 78 3.68 7.90 15.96
CA SER A 78 2.82 8.57 14.99
C SER A 78 2.62 10.06 15.29
N GLY A 79 2.51 10.42 16.56
CA GLY A 79 2.45 11.82 17.00
C GLY A 79 3.73 12.58 16.65
N ILE A 80 4.89 11.99 16.92
CA ILE A 80 6.21 12.56 16.54
C ILE A 80 6.31 12.74 15.03
N LEU A 81 5.98 11.68 14.25
CA LEU A 81 6.01 11.72 12.79
C LEU A 81 5.06 12.79 12.25
N TYR A 82 3.87 12.91 12.82
CA TYR A 82 2.93 13.98 12.44
C TYR A 82 3.49 15.36 12.69
N ILE A 83 4.08 15.62 13.86
CA ILE A 83 4.69 16.92 14.20
C ILE A 83 5.84 17.23 13.23
N VAL A 84 6.70 16.26 12.96
CA VAL A 84 7.80 16.43 12.01
C VAL A 84 7.27 16.78 10.62
N LEU A 85 6.30 16.04 10.11
CA LEU A 85 5.71 16.28 8.79
C LEU A 85 4.89 17.58 8.74
N PHE A 86 4.24 17.97 9.83
CA PHE A 86 3.56 19.25 9.97
C PHE A 86 4.53 20.44 9.85
N CYS A 87 5.71 20.32 10.47
CA CYS A 87 6.78 21.32 10.35
C CYS A 87 7.44 21.29 8.96
N LEU A 88 7.51 20.13 8.31
CA LEU A 88 8.05 19.98 6.95
C LEU A 88 7.07 20.42 5.85
N ALA A 89 5.78 20.57 6.16
CA ALA A 89 4.75 20.94 5.18
C ALA A 89 5.09 22.21 4.35
N PRO A 90 5.63 23.30 4.91
CA PRO A 90 6.04 24.45 4.11
C PRO A 90 7.19 24.15 3.15
N LEU A 91 8.14 23.28 3.55
CA LEU A 91 9.25 22.84 2.69
C LEU A 91 8.75 21.99 1.54
N ILE A 92 7.81 21.08 1.79
CA ILE A 92 7.16 20.26 0.75
C ILE A 92 6.43 21.17 -0.24
N ALA A 93 5.66 22.13 0.23
CA ALA A 93 4.95 23.10 -0.61
C ALA A 93 5.91 23.98 -1.44
N SER A 94 7.00 24.43 -0.83
CA SER A 94 8.05 25.19 -1.53
C SER A 94 8.76 24.34 -2.59
N TYR A 95 9.01 23.05 -2.30
CA TYR A 95 9.65 22.13 -3.26
C TYR A 95 8.82 21.95 -4.53
N PHE A 96 7.50 21.78 -4.38
CA PHE A 96 6.59 21.62 -5.51
C PHE A 96 6.11 22.96 -6.11
N GLY A 97 6.31 24.08 -5.44
CA GLY A 97 5.89 25.39 -5.91
C GLY A 97 4.41 25.73 -5.73
N HIS A 98 3.67 24.95 -4.90
CA HIS A 98 2.23 25.12 -4.67
C HIS A 98 1.94 25.41 -3.20
N LYS A 99 1.51 26.63 -2.88
CA LYS A 99 1.22 27.07 -1.51
C LYS A 99 0.07 26.31 -0.84
N GLU A 100 -0.89 25.88 -1.63
CA GLU A 100 -2.06 25.11 -1.17
C GLU A 100 -1.66 23.77 -0.54
N LEU A 101 -0.52 23.22 -0.93
CA LEU A 101 0.00 21.95 -0.37
C LEU A 101 0.34 22.06 1.12
N VAL A 102 0.56 23.27 1.68
CA VAL A 102 0.86 23.41 3.12
C VAL A 102 -0.29 22.90 3.97
N TRP A 103 -1.50 23.38 3.71
CA TRP A 103 -2.67 22.98 4.47
C TRP A 103 -3.15 21.59 4.09
N LEU A 104 -3.08 21.25 2.81
CA LEU A 104 -3.46 19.92 2.32
C LEU A 104 -2.57 18.83 2.93
N SER A 105 -1.25 19.01 2.97
CA SER A 105 -0.33 18.05 3.55
C SER A 105 -0.54 17.88 5.07
N ARG A 106 -0.70 19.00 5.80
CA ARG A 106 -1.03 18.95 7.23
C ARG A 106 -2.29 18.16 7.52
N PHE A 107 -3.31 18.34 6.68
CA PHE A 107 -4.56 17.59 6.79
C PHE A 107 -4.38 16.12 6.45
N VAL A 108 -3.76 15.80 5.31
CA VAL A 108 -3.54 14.41 4.86
C VAL A 108 -2.70 13.61 5.87
N PHE A 109 -1.69 14.24 6.49
CA PHE A 109 -0.85 13.57 7.48
C PHE A 109 -1.57 13.21 8.78
N LEU A 110 -2.74 13.80 9.09
CA LEU A 110 -3.59 13.33 10.20
C LEU A 110 -3.97 11.85 10.04
N GLY A 111 -4.01 11.35 8.81
CA GLY A 111 -4.26 9.94 8.55
C GLY A 111 -3.27 9.01 9.27
N ILE A 112 -2.03 9.46 9.54
CA ILE A 112 -1.01 8.68 10.26
C ILE A 112 -1.45 8.42 11.71
N ILE A 113 -2.05 9.42 12.37
CA ILE A 113 -2.58 9.29 13.73
C ILE A 113 -3.76 8.32 13.75
N PHE A 114 -4.70 8.46 12.81
CA PHE A 114 -5.83 7.53 12.71
C PHE A 114 -5.39 6.11 12.38
N SER A 115 -4.36 5.95 11.55
CA SER A 115 -3.78 4.64 11.24
C SER A 115 -3.20 3.97 12.48
N SER A 116 -2.48 4.71 13.33
CA SER A 116 -1.84 4.16 14.53
C SER A 116 -2.83 3.53 15.51
N LEU A 117 -4.05 4.07 15.57
CA LEU A 117 -5.11 3.52 16.41
C LEU A 117 -5.54 2.10 15.97
N GLY A 118 -5.40 1.76 14.68
CA GLY A 118 -5.83 0.47 14.12
C GLY A 118 -4.73 -0.59 14.02
N VAL A 119 -3.45 -0.23 14.16
CA VAL A 119 -2.30 -1.13 13.93
C VAL A 119 -2.33 -2.35 14.85
N VAL A 120 -2.45 -2.14 16.15
CA VAL A 120 -2.41 -3.23 17.14
C VAL A 120 -3.67 -4.09 17.08
N GLN A 121 -4.86 -3.49 16.85
CA GLN A 121 -6.10 -4.23 16.63
C GLN A 121 -5.99 -5.14 15.39
N THR A 122 -5.36 -4.64 14.34
CA THR A 122 -5.09 -5.44 13.13
C THR A 122 -4.17 -6.63 13.44
N ALA A 123 -3.08 -6.42 14.18
CA ALA A 123 -2.15 -7.47 14.58
C ALA A 123 -2.83 -8.51 15.48
N TYR A 124 -3.65 -8.05 16.43
CA TYR A 124 -4.40 -8.90 17.33
C TYR A 124 -5.40 -9.80 16.60
N LEU A 125 -6.24 -9.23 15.73
CA LEU A 125 -7.20 -9.96 14.90
C LEU A 125 -6.50 -10.92 13.93
N PHE A 126 -5.37 -10.51 13.36
CA PHE A 126 -4.59 -11.37 12.47
C PHE A 126 -4.03 -12.60 13.20
N LYS A 127 -3.47 -12.41 14.39
CA LYS A 127 -2.93 -13.51 15.21
C LYS A 127 -4.02 -14.49 15.68
N GLN A 128 -5.22 -13.99 15.94
CA GLN A 128 -6.38 -14.83 16.30
C GLN A 128 -7.09 -15.45 15.08
N ILE A 129 -6.56 -15.27 13.86
CA ILE A 129 -7.15 -15.77 12.60
C ILE A 129 -8.57 -15.22 12.36
N ARG A 130 -8.92 -14.07 12.97
CA ARG A 130 -10.19 -13.38 12.76
C ARG A 130 -10.18 -12.54 11.50
N VAL A 131 -10.03 -13.24 10.36
CA VAL A 131 -9.89 -12.60 9.04
C VAL A 131 -11.19 -11.90 8.62
N LYS A 132 -12.35 -12.44 9.03
CA LYS A 132 -13.66 -11.91 8.69
C LYS A 132 -13.87 -10.51 9.29
N GLU A 133 -13.59 -10.35 10.58
CA GLU A 133 -13.76 -9.09 11.31
C GLU A 133 -12.86 -7.99 10.73
N ARG A 134 -11.61 -8.34 10.43
CA ARG A 134 -10.69 -7.43 9.74
C ARG A 134 -11.21 -7.04 8.36
N ALA A 135 -11.71 -8.00 7.59
CA ALA A 135 -12.26 -7.74 6.24
C ALA A 135 -13.44 -6.79 6.28
N ILE A 136 -14.37 -6.99 7.22
CA ILE A 136 -15.55 -6.14 7.41
C ILE A 136 -15.11 -4.72 7.80
N SER A 137 -14.15 -4.58 8.74
CA SER A 137 -13.66 -3.26 9.16
C SER A 137 -13.10 -2.46 7.99
N MET A 138 -12.28 -3.09 7.16
CA MET A 138 -11.70 -2.42 5.99
C MET A 138 -12.74 -2.12 4.90
N ALA A 139 -13.70 -3.03 4.68
CA ALA A 139 -14.79 -2.81 3.73
C ALA A 139 -15.70 -1.64 4.16
N MET A 140 -16.04 -1.55 5.45
CA MET A 140 -16.81 -0.44 5.99
C MET A 140 -16.09 0.90 5.84
N GLY A 141 -14.76 0.93 6.13
CA GLY A 141 -13.93 2.11 5.89
C GLY A 141 -14.04 2.57 4.44
N LEU A 142 -13.89 1.65 3.50
CA LEU A 142 -13.93 1.94 2.07
C LEU A 142 -15.33 2.41 1.59
N VAL A 143 -16.39 1.74 2.03
CA VAL A 143 -17.75 2.09 1.62
C VAL A 143 -18.17 3.45 2.16
N VAL A 144 -17.98 3.69 3.47
CA VAL A 144 -18.36 4.98 4.10
C VAL A 144 -17.54 6.12 3.50
N SER A 145 -16.22 5.95 3.38
CA SER A 145 -15.37 6.98 2.78
C SER A 145 -15.65 7.21 1.30
N GLY A 146 -15.95 6.14 0.56
CA GLY A 146 -16.30 6.22 -0.85
C GLY A 146 -17.59 7.01 -1.09
N ILE A 147 -18.65 6.74 -0.32
CA ILE A 147 -19.93 7.48 -0.39
C ILE A 147 -19.71 8.95 -0.04
N LEU A 148 -19.01 9.24 1.07
CA LEU A 148 -18.71 10.61 1.47
C LEU A 148 -17.80 11.32 0.47
N GLY A 149 -16.82 10.63 -0.09
CA GLY A 149 -15.96 11.16 -1.15
C GLY A 149 -16.74 11.56 -2.41
N ILE A 150 -17.72 10.74 -2.81
CA ILE A 150 -18.64 11.08 -3.91
C ILE A 150 -19.44 12.33 -3.58
N ILE A 151 -20.07 12.39 -2.40
CA ILE A 151 -20.84 13.54 -1.96
C ILE A 151 -19.99 14.82 -2.01
N LEU A 152 -18.76 14.78 -1.49
CA LEU A 152 -17.84 15.92 -1.49
C LEU A 152 -17.43 16.33 -2.91
N ALA A 153 -17.17 15.36 -3.80
CA ALA A 153 -16.85 15.62 -5.20
C ALA A 153 -17.99 16.32 -5.95
N TYR A 154 -19.24 15.94 -5.67
CA TYR A 154 -20.42 16.59 -6.25
C TYR A 154 -20.68 18.00 -5.68
N ASN A 155 -20.27 18.25 -4.42
CA ASN A 155 -20.38 19.57 -3.79
C ASN A 155 -19.22 20.52 -4.11
N GLY A 156 -18.28 20.14 -5.01
CA GLY A 156 -17.23 21.02 -5.48
C GLY A 156 -16.00 21.14 -4.56
N PHE A 157 -15.79 20.17 -3.65
CA PHE A 157 -14.65 20.18 -2.74
C PHE A 157 -13.31 19.78 -3.37
N SER A 158 -13.25 19.61 -4.72
CA SER A 158 -11.99 19.39 -5.47
C SER A 158 -11.05 18.39 -4.77
N TYR A 159 -9.74 18.69 -4.69
CA TYR A 159 -8.74 17.85 -4.03
C TYR A 159 -9.00 17.63 -2.52
N TRP A 160 -9.70 18.53 -1.84
CA TRP A 160 -10.09 18.34 -0.44
C TRP A 160 -11.05 17.15 -0.26
N GLY A 161 -11.93 16.91 -1.25
CA GLY A 161 -12.80 15.74 -1.24
C GLY A 161 -12.01 14.43 -1.26
N ILE A 162 -10.95 14.34 -2.09
CA ILE A 162 -10.07 13.17 -2.20
C ILE A 162 -9.28 12.98 -0.89
N ALA A 163 -8.72 14.06 -0.35
CA ALA A 163 -7.97 14.02 0.90
C ALA A 163 -8.86 13.57 2.09
N THR A 164 -10.06 14.12 2.19
CA THR A 164 -11.04 13.73 3.21
C THR A 164 -11.47 12.29 3.07
N GLN A 165 -11.70 11.82 1.84
CA GLN A 165 -12.00 10.40 1.57
C GLN A 165 -10.87 9.48 2.09
N GLY A 166 -9.61 9.84 1.83
CA GLY A 166 -8.44 9.08 2.29
C GLY A 166 -8.40 8.96 3.82
N ILE A 167 -8.56 10.08 4.53
CA ILE A 167 -8.55 10.11 5.99
C ILE A 167 -9.75 9.35 6.58
N LEU A 168 -10.94 9.54 6.03
CA LEU A 168 -12.14 8.85 6.48
C LEU A 168 -12.02 7.33 6.27
N ASN A 169 -11.43 6.88 5.16
CA ASN A 169 -11.17 5.47 4.95
C ASN A 169 -10.35 4.86 6.10
N ILE A 170 -9.24 5.51 6.46
CA ILE A 170 -8.37 5.05 7.54
C ILE A 170 -9.09 5.18 8.89
N GLY A 171 -9.75 6.30 9.16
CA GLY A 171 -10.42 6.58 10.44
C GLY A 171 -11.58 5.64 10.70
N VAL A 172 -12.46 5.43 9.73
CA VAL A 172 -13.61 4.51 9.86
C VAL A 172 -13.14 3.05 9.97
N ALA A 173 -12.13 2.65 9.17
CA ALA A 173 -11.56 1.31 9.27
C ALA A 173 -10.96 1.09 10.68
N SER A 174 -10.20 2.04 11.22
CA SER A 174 -9.65 1.98 12.57
C SER A 174 -10.74 1.92 13.64
N LEU A 175 -11.80 2.73 13.51
CA LEU A 175 -12.95 2.70 14.41
C LEU A 175 -13.63 1.33 14.40
N MET A 176 -13.87 0.76 13.21
CA MET A 176 -14.47 -0.56 13.07
C MET A 176 -13.58 -1.67 13.66
N LEU A 177 -12.26 -1.56 13.50
CA LEU A 177 -11.30 -2.47 14.15
C LEU A 177 -11.41 -2.40 15.66
N TRP A 178 -11.60 -1.22 16.24
CA TRP A 178 -11.83 -1.05 17.68
C TRP A 178 -13.15 -1.68 18.14
N ILE A 179 -14.20 -1.57 17.35
CA ILE A 179 -15.51 -2.19 17.68
C ILE A 179 -15.42 -3.72 17.64
N GLN A 180 -14.72 -4.26 16.64
CA GLN A 180 -14.68 -5.71 16.43
C GLN A 180 -13.56 -6.43 17.21
N SER A 181 -12.51 -5.71 17.61
CA SER A 181 -11.45 -6.27 18.45
C SER A 181 -11.84 -6.21 19.92
N PRO A 182 -11.73 -7.31 20.67
CA PRO A 182 -11.92 -7.30 22.14
C PRO A 182 -10.73 -6.67 22.88
N PHE A 183 -9.61 -6.45 22.19
CA PHE A 183 -8.43 -5.85 22.79
C PHE A 183 -8.65 -4.39 23.15
N ARG A 184 -8.31 -4.05 24.41
CA ARG A 184 -8.28 -2.66 24.90
C ARG A 184 -6.92 -2.40 25.54
N PRO A 185 -6.21 -1.34 25.17
CA PRO A 185 -4.86 -1.07 25.70
C PRO A 185 -4.93 -0.63 27.17
N ASP A 186 -4.06 -1.22 28.00
CA ASP A 186 -3.77 -0.79 29.37
C ASP A 186 -2.63 0.24 29.36
N PHE A 187 -2.54 1.05 30.42
CA PHE A 187 -1.46 2.06 30.56
C PHE A 187 -0.12 1.45 31.03
N LYS A 188 -0.07 0.13 31.26
CA LYS A 188 1.16 -0.54 31.69
C LYS A 188 2.06 -0.81 30.49
N ILE A 189 3.26 -0.21 30.47
CA ILE A 189 4.24 -0.35 29.38
C ILE A 189 5.34 -1.33 29.83
N ASP A 190 5.59 -2.34 29.01
CA ASP A 190 6.71 -3.25 29.14
C ASP A 190 7.89 -2.76 28.27
N TRP A 191 8.78 -2.00 28.88
CA TRP A 191 9.95 -1.46 28.20
C TRP A 191 10.94 -2.52 27.75
N SER A 192 11.03 -3.64 28.48
CA SER A 192 11.90 -4.76 28.13
C SER A 192 11.45 -5.38 26.81
N PHE A 193 10.14 -5.59 26.68
CA PHE A 193 9.56 -6.11 25.44
C PHE A 193 9.77 -5.15 24.27
N LEU A 194 9.54 -3.85 24.46
CA LEU A 194 9.74 -2.84 23.40
C LEU A 194 11.18 -2.82 22.92
N LYS A 195 12.18 -2.84 23.83
CA LYS A 195 13.59 -2.91 23.46
C LYS A 195 13.94 -4.13 22.63
N SER A 196 13.24 -5.24 22.79
CA SER A 196 13.44 -6.45 22.00
C SER A 196 12.73 -6.43 20.64
N ILE A 197 11.51 -5.89 20.56
CA ILE A 197 10.69 -5.99 19.34
C ILE A 197 10.95 -4.87 18.35
N VAL A 198 11.27 -3.66 18.81
CA VAL A 198 11.49 -2.49 17.95
C VAL A 198 12.64 -2.70 16.97
N PRO A 199 13.84 -3.20 17.38
CA PRO A 199 14.92 -3.47 16.43
C PRO A 199 14.57 -4.57 15.43
N GLU A 200 13.78 -5.57 15.82
CA GLU A 200 13.31 -6.63 14.91
C GLU A 200 12.40 -6.04 13.82
N GLY A 201 11.45 -5.19 14.20
CA GLY A 201 10.56 -4.51 13.26
C GLY A 201 11.32 -3.60 12.31
N PHE A 202 12.19 -2.74 12.84
CA PHE A 202 12.95 -1.77 12.03
C PHE A 202 13.84 -2.39 10.97
N ARG A 203 14.31 -3.62 11.12
CA ARG A 203 15.04 -4.34 10.08
C ARG A 203 14.23 -4.50 8.78
N PHE A 204 12.91 -4.50 8.87
CA PHE A 204 12.03 -4.59 7.69
C PHE A 204 11.63 -3.21 7.15
N VAL A 205 11.76 -2.15 7.96
CA VAL A 205 11.38 -0.79 7.55
C VAL A 205 12.29 -0.28 6.45
N VAL A 206 13.60 -0.43 6.61
CA VAL A 206 14.60 0.11 5.67
C VAL A 206 14.41 -0.43 4.25
N PRO A 207 14.35 -1.75 4.02
CA PRO A 207 14.04 -2.29 2.69
C PRO A 207 12.69 -1.81 2.14
N ASN A 208 11.66 -1.75 2.98
CA ASN A 208 10.33 -1.31 2.55
C ASN A 208 10.31 0.16 2.14
N ILE A 209 11.05 1.06 2.81
CA ILE A 209 11.17 2.46 2.40
C ILE A 209 11.74 2.56 0.98
N PHE A 210 12.77 1.78 0.63
CA PHE A 210 13.33 1.78 -0.71
C PHE A 210 12.33 1.30 -1.76
N VAL A 211 11.55 0.25 -1.46
CA VAL A 211 10.49 -0.23 -2.35
C VAL A 211 9.42 0.85 -2.55
N LEU A 212 8.91 1.44 -1.45
CA LEU A 212 7.90 2.49 -1.50
C LEU A 212 8.41 3.76 -2.19
N ALA A 213 9.68 4.13 -1.96
CA ALA A 213 10.30 5.24 -2.67
C ALA A 213 10.35 4.95 -4.18
N GLY A 214 10.77 3.76 -4.58
CA GLY A 214 10.78 3.34 -5.98
C GLY A 214 9.40 3.36 -6.64
N GLU A 215 8.36 2.92 -5.94
CA GLU A 215 6.97 2.93 -6.44
C GLU A 215 6.40 4.35 -6.61
N ASN A 216 6.82 5.31 -5.76
CA ASN A 216 6.25 6.65 -5.71
C ASN A 216 7.19 7.74 -6.26
N ILE A 217 8.43 7.42 -6.64
CA ILE A 217 9.45 8.40 -7.08
C ILE A 217 8.99 9.19 -8.30
N PHE A 218 8.26 8.56 -9.22
CA PHE A 218 7.75 9.23 -10.41
C PHE A 218 6.75 10.33 -10.07
N SER A 219 5.91 10.16 -9.04
CA SER A 219 5.00 11.22 -8.58
C SER A 219 5.76 12.45 -8.08
N VAL A 220 6.94 12.27 -7.46
CA VAL A 220 7.79 13.37 -7.00
C VAL A 220 8.49 14.06 -8.16
N ILE A 221 9.07 13.28 -9.08
CA ILE A 221 9.77 13.82 -10.25
C ILE A 221 8.80 14.59 -11.14
N LEU A 222 7.62 14.04 -11.40
CA LEU A 222 6.59 14.70 -12.20
C LEU A 222 6.07 15.95 -11.49
N GLY A 223 5.82 15.89 -10.17
CA GLY A 223 5.35 17.04 -9.41
C GLY A 223 6.34 18.19 -9.33
N LYS A 224 7.66 17.92 -9.47
CA LYS A 224 8.69 18.94 -9.48
C LYS A 224 8.91 19.57 -10.86
N ASN A 225 8.89 18.76 -11.91
CA ASN A 225 9.37 19.17 -13.25
C ASN A 225 8.24 19.36 -14.28
N TYR A 226 7.04 18.86 -13.96
CA TYR A 226 5.88 18.89 -14.85
C TYR A 226 4.68 19.54 -14.16
N THR A 227 3.50 19.45 -14.74
CA THR A 227 2.29 20.05 -14.19
C THR A 227 1.61 19.16 -13.14
N VAL A 228 0.81 19.76 -12.26
CA VAL A 228 -0.04 19.03 -11.32
C VAL A 228 -0.97 18.05 -12.04
N ARG A 229 -1.43 18.43 -13.24
CA ARG A 229 -2.27 17.61 -14.11
C ARG A 229 -1.57 16.33 -14.53
N ASP A 230 -0.27 16.40 -14.86
CA ASP A 230 0.52 15.22 -15.25
C ASP A 230 0.67 14.23 -14.10
N VAL A 231 0.86 14.73 -12.86
CA VAL A 231 0.88 13.88 -11.66
C VAL A 231 -0.46 13.17 -11.48
N GLY A 232 -1.57 13.86 -11.70
CA GLY A 232 -2.90 13.28 -11.62
C GLY A 232 -3.13 12.20 -12.66
N ASN A 233 -2.77 12.46 -13.91
CA ASN A 233 -2.83 11.52 -15.02
C ASN A 233 -1.98 10.27 -14.73
N TYR A 234 -0.75 10.46 -14.24
CA TYR A 234 0.12 9.37 -13.81
C TYR A 234 -0.49 8.56 -12.67
N SER A 235 -1.03 9.21 -11.66
CA SER A 235 -1.61 8.55 -10.48
C SER A 235 -2.78 7.63 -10.86
N GLN A 236 -3.65 8.07 -11.76
CA GLN A 236 -4.75 7.24 -12.27
C GLN A 236 -4.26 6.11 -13.18
N ALA A 237 -3.33 6.39 -14.08
CA ALA A 237 -2.72 5.37 -14.93
C ALA A 237 -2.04 4.28 -14.08
N ALA A 238 -1.26 4.67 -13.07
CA ALA A 238 -0.62 3.74 -12.14
C ALA A 238 -1.65 2.91 -11.35
N LYS A 239 -2.77 3.50 -10.95
CA LYS A 239 -3.85 2.81 -10.24
C LYS A 239 -4.49 1.72 -11.11
N PHE A 240 -4.80 2.00 -12.37
CA PHE A 240 -5.34 1.00 -13.30
C PHE A 240 -4.31 -0.07 -13.66
N ASN A 241 -3.06 0.32 -13.89
CA ASN A 241 -1.96 -0.61 -14.10
C ASN A 241 -1.83 -1.60 -12.92
N ASN A 242 -1.78 -1.08 -11.69
CA ASN A 242 -1.72 -1.88 -10.48
C ASN A 242 -2.94 -2.81 -10.33
N ALA A 243 -4.14 -2.33 -10.64
CA ALA A 243 -5.36 -3.15 -10.61
C ALA A 243 -5.30 -4.32 -11.59
N GLY A 244 -4.69 -4.13 -12.75
CA GLY A 244 -4.56 -5.15 -13.79
C GLY A 244 -3.77 -6.38 -13.36
N TYR A 245 -2.72 -6.23 -12.58
CA TYR A 245 -1.89 -7.37 -12.17
C TYR A 245 -2.01 -7.74 -10.68
N SER A 246 -2.31 -6.79 -9.79
CA SER A 246 -2.27 -7.03 -8.34
C SER A 246 -3.31 -8.04 -7.85
N SER A 247 -4.50 -8.06 -8.46
CA SER A 247 -5.55 -9.02 -8.12
C SER A 247 -5.09 -10.46 -8.37
N ILE A 248 -4.42 -10.69 -9.49
CA ILE A 248 -3.89 -12.00 -9.87
C ILE A 248 -2.72 -12.40 -8.97
N LEU A 249 -1.78 -11.46 -8.75
CA LEU A 249 -0.67 -11.70 -7.84
C LEU A 249 -1.13 -11.94 -6.40
N GLY A 250 -2.19 -11.28 -5.95
CA GLY A 250 -2.80 -11.51 -4.64
C GLY A 250 -3.32 -12.93 -4.46
N MET A 251 -3.98 -13.49 -5.50
CA MET A 251 -4.41 -14.89 -5.52
C MET A 251 -3.22 -15.84 -5.51
N MET A 252 -2.20 -15.56 -6.34
CA MET A 252 -0.97 -16.37 -6.43
C MET A 252 -0.16 -16.34 -5.12
N ARG A 253 -0.15 -15.21 -4.39
CA ARG A 253 0.53 -15.08 -3.09
C ARG A 253 0.06 -16.12 -2.09
N GLY A 254 -1.26 -16.35 -2.01
CA GLY A 254 -1.85 -17.33 -1.10
C GLY A 254 -1.43 -18.78 -1.34
N VAL A 255 -1.01 -19.08 -2.56
CA VAL A 255 -0.65 -20.45 -3.00
C VAL A 255 0.86 -20.64 -3.16
N SER A 256 1.55 -19.65 -3.74
CA SER A 256 2.95 -19.79 -4.16
C SER A 256 3.89 -20.02 -2.98
N GLN A 257 3.79 -19.18 -1.93
CA GLN A 257 4.72 -19.27 -0.81
C GLN A 257 4.57 -20.58 0.00
N PRO A 258 3.36 -21.03 0.41
CA PRO A 258 3.20 -22.30 1.12
C PRO A 258 3.66 -23.50 0.31
N VAL A 259 3.32 -23.54 -0.99
CA VAL A 259 3.70 -24.64 -1.87
C VAL A 259 5.21 -24.73 -2.07
N LEU A 260 5.88 -23.59 -2.29
CA LEU A 260 7.34 -23.54 -2.42
C LEU A 260 8.04 -23.99 -1.12
N VAL A 261 7.52 -23.62 0.05
CA VAL A 261 8.07 -24.06 1.33
C VAL A 261 7.94 -25.57 1.51
N GLN A 262 6.80 -26.18 1.11
CA GLN A 262 6.59 -27.62 1.24
C GLN A 262 7.56 -28.47 0.40
N VAL A 263 7.98 -27.99 -0.76
CA VAL A 263 8.87 -28.72 -1.69
C VAL A 263 10.32 -28.25 -1.60
N ARG A 264 10.67 -27.43 -0.61
CA ARG A 264 11.98 -26.79 -0.49
C ARG A 264 13.14 -27.76 -0.40
N ASP A 265 12.93 -28.92 0.19
CA ASP A 265 13.99 -29.90 0.48
C ASP A 265 14.38 -30.71 -0.77
N ASP A 266 13.52 -30.83 -1.78
CA ASP A 266 13.84 -31.41 -3.09
C ASP A 266 14.08 -30.31 -4.12
N LYS A 267 15.35 -30.06 -4.47
CA LYS A 267 15.78 -29.03 -5.41
C LYS A 267 15.12 -29.16 -6.80
N ASN A 268 14.93 -30.37 -7.30
CA ASN A 268 14.36 -30.59 -8.62
C ASN A 268 12.85 -30.29 -8.62
N GLN A 269 12.15 -30.81 -7.61
CA GLN A 269 10.72 -30.55 -7.43
C GLN A 269 10.48 -29.06 -7.16
N TYR A 270 11.30 -28.42 -6.33
CA TYR A 270 11.24 -26.99 -6.04
C TYR A 270 11.35 -26.11 -7.30
N LEU A 271 12.36 -26.36 -8.14
CA LEU A 271 12.55 -25.63 -9.39
C LEU A 271 11.40 -25.86 -10.39
N ASN A 272 10.88 -27.09 -10.46
CA ASN A 272 9.75 -27.42 -11.34
C ASN A 272 8.48 -26.70 -10.90
N VAL A 273 8.18 -26.68 -9.60
CA VAL A 273 7.04 -25.97 -9.03
C VAL A 273 7.19 -24.46 -9.26
N PHE A 274 8.37 -23.90 -9.00
CA PHE A 274 8.63 -22.48 -9.25
C PHE A 274 8.42 -22.11 -10.73
N ARG A 275 8.99 -22.87 -11.66
CA ARG A 275 8.79 -22.65 -13.10
C ARG A 275 7.32 -22.71 -13.50
N LYS A 276 6.56 -23.66 -12.92
CA LYS A 276 5.13 -23.80 -13.19
C LYS A 276 4.35 -22.57 -12.69
N LEU A 277 4.60 -22.14 -11.47
CA LEU A 277 3.99 -20.94 -10.89
C LEU A 277 4.31 -19.68 -11.71
N LEU A 278 5.58 -19.51 -12.11
CA LEU A 278 6.02 -18.41 -12.95
C LEU A 278 5.32 -18.40 -14.31
N ARG A 279 5.26 -19.56 -14.99
CA ARG A 279 4.56 -19.68 -16.28
C ARG A 279 3.07 -19.38 -16.16
N MET A 280 2.40 -19.92 -15.12
CA MET A 280 0.98 -19.65 -14.91
C MET A 280 0.70 -18.16 -14.65
N SER A 281 1.51 -17.53 -13.80
CA SER A 281 1.37 -16.09 -13.53
C SER A 281 1.59 -15.26 -14.78
N ALA A 282 2.66 -15.52 -15.52
CA ALA A 282 2.96 -14.83 -16.76
C ALA A 282 1.89 -15.07 -17.84
N PHE A 283 1.42 -16.32 -17.98
CA PHE A 283 0.38 -16.67 -18.96
C PHE A 283 -0.93 -15.92 -18.75
N VAL A 284 -1.31 -15.65 -17.49
CA VAL A 284 -2.54 -14.93 -17.18
C VAL A 284 -2.33 -13.42 -17.25
N VAL A 285 -1.24 -12.90 -16.67
CA VAL A 285 -1.05 -11.45 -16.56
C VAL A 285 -0.63 -10.84 -17.90
N THR A 286 0.20 -11.53 -18.69
CA THR A 286 0.69 -10.98 -19.96
C THR A 286 -0.44 -10.62 -20.94
N PRO A 287 -1.41 -11.49 -21.25
CA PRO A 287 -2.52 -11.11 -22.12
C PRO A 287 -3.36 -9.96 -21.57
N ILE A 288 -3.61 -9.93 -20.26
CA ILE A 288 -4.40 -8.88 -19.61
C ILE A 288 -3.72 -7.53 -19.75
N MET A 289 -2.41 -7.46 -19.43
CA MET A 289 -1.65 -6.22 -19.54
C MET A 289 -1.51 -5.77 -21.01
N PHE A 290 -1.32 -6.71 -21.93
CA PHE A 290 -1.24 -6.41 -23.35
C PHE A 290 -2.58 -5.89 -23.91
N CYS A 291 -3.70 -6.57 -23.57
CA CYS A 291 -5.03 -6.08 -23.94
C CYS A 291 -5.32 -4.70 -23.34
N LEU A 292 -4.98 -4.49 -22.06
CA LEU A 292 -5.16 -3.21 -21.39
C LEU A 292 -4.33 -2.11 -22.07
N ALA A 293 -3.10 -2.40 -22.50
CA ALA A 293 -2.25 -1.47 -23.24
C ALA A 293 -2.84 -1.11 -24.61
N MET A 294 -3.40 -2.09 -25.32
CA MET A 294 -3.99 -1.88 -26.66
C MET A 294 -5.24 -1.02 -26.59
N VAL A 295 -6.16 -1.33 -25.66
CA VAL A 295 -7.45 -0.64 -25.55
C VAL A 295 -7.43 0.52 -24.55
N SER A 296 -6.23 0.96 -24.13
CA SER A 296 -6.10 1.98 -23.07
C SER A 296 -6.79 3.31 -23.40
N PRO A 297 -6.80 3.85 -24.65
CA PRO A 297 -7.50 5.10 -24.95
C PRO A 297 -9.01 4.95 -24.80
N GLU A 298 -9.60 3.95 -25.44
CA GLU A 298 -11.04 3.65 -25.37
C GLU A 298 -11.47 3.31 -23.96
N PHE A 299 -10.65 2.52 -23.25
CA PHE A 299 -10.88 2.15 -21.87
C PHE A 299 -10.93 3.37 -20.95
N ILE A 300 -9.96 4.27 -21.03
CA ILE A 300 -9.93 5.48 -20.22
C ILE A 300 -11.07 6.44 -20.58
N GLU A 301 -11.35 6.64 -21.87
CA GLU A 301 -12.42 7.53 -22.31
C GLU A 301 -13.81 7.04 -21.84
N ILE A 302 -14.09 5.75 -21.95
CA ILE A 302 -15.34 5.15 -21.49
C ILE A 302 -15.47 5.19 -19.96
N ILE A 303 -14.38 4.87 -19.25
CA ILE A 303 -14.43 4.73 -17.80
C ILE A 303 -14.30 6.07 -17.10
N LEU A 304 -13.36 6.94 -17.51
CA LEU A 304 -13.08 8.21 -16.84
C LEU A 304 -13.61 9.44 -17.56
N THR A 305 -13.65 9.47 -18.85
CA THR A 305 -14.00 10.56 -19.76
C THR A 305 -12.79 11.09 -20.54
N SER A 306 -13.04 11.87 -21.62
CA SER A 306 -12.01 12.43 -22.52
C SER A 306 -10.97 13.33 -21.82
N LYS A 307 -11.32 13.96 -20.68
CA LYS A 307 -10.37 14.81 -19.92
C LYS A 307 -9.17 14.05 -19.34
N TRP A 308 -9.25 12.70 -19.29
CA TRP A 308 -8.21 11.80 -18.80
C TRP A 308 -7.41 11.10 -19.90
N ILE A 309 -7.55 11.53 -21.16
CA ILE A 309 -6.92 10.83 -22.31
C ILE A 309 -5.40 10.71 -22.17
N GLU A 310 -4.74 11.67 -21.54
CA GLU A 310 -3.30 11.62 -21.26
C GLU A 310 -2.93 10.47 -20.35
N SER A 311 -3.81 10.10 -19.39
CA SER A 311 -3.63 8.91 -18.55
C SER A 311 -3.60 7.62 -19.37
N ALA A 312 -4.27 7.56 -20.52
CA ALA A 312 -4.28 6.39 -21.39
C ALA A 312 -2.89 6.12 -22.01
N TYR A 313 -2.23 7.17 -22.47
CA TYR A 313 -0.87 7.05 -23.03
C TYR A 313 0.14 6.62 -21.96
N ILE A 314 0.01 7.17 -20.75
CA ILE A 314 0.85 6.79 -19.61
C ILE A 314 0.56 5.33 -19.22
N LEU A 315 -0.72 4.92 -19.17
CA LEU A 315 -1.14 3.56 -18.86
C LEU A 315 -0.54 2.54 -19.83
N ARG A 316 -0.52 2.85 -21.14
CA ARG A 316 0.08 2.00 -22.16
C ARG A 316 1.54 1.70 -21.87
N ILE A 317 2.31 2.70 -21.45
CA ILE A 317 3.73 2.54 -21.09
C ILE A 317 3.85 1.75 -19.78
N LEU A 318 3.04 2.07 -18.76
CA LEU A 318 3.08 1.41 -17.46
C LEU A 318 2.69 -0.08 -17.54
N CYS A 319 1.83 -0.48 -18.50
CA CYS A 319 1.47 -1.87 -18.71
C CYS A 319 2.70 -2.73 -19.08
N ILE A 320 3.69 -2.18 -19.79
CA ILE A 320 4.96 -2.87 -20.06
C ILE A 320 5.70 -3.12 -18.74
N GLY A 321 5.78 -2.11 -17.87
CA GLY A 321 6.33 -2.28 -16.50
C GLY A 321 5.57 -3.30 -15.65
N GLY A 322 4.24 -3.35 -15.78
CA GLY A 322 3.38 -4.32 -15.11
C GLY A 322 3.71 -5.78 -15.43
N LEU A 323 4.15 -6.09 -16.65
CA LEU A 323 4.63 -7.42 -17.03
C LEU A 323 5.86 -7.83 -16.20
N PHE A 324 6.81 -6.93 -16.02
CA PHE A 324 8.01 -7.19 -15.23
C PHE A 324 7.71 -7.27 -13.72
N SER A 325 6.68 -6.60 -13.25
CA SER A 325 6.25 -6.68 -11.84
C SER A 325 5.87 -8.09 -11.41
N VAL A 326 5.32 -8.89 -12.33
CA VAL A 326 5.02 -10.32 -12.08
C VAL A 326 6.30 -11.11 -11.84
N LEU A 327 7.30 -10.92 -12.70
CA LEU A 327 8.60 -11.58 -12.57
C LEU A 327 9.27 -11.22 -11.24
N ASN A 328 9.30 -9.93 -10.93
CA ASN A 328 9.88 -9.43 -9.68
C ASN A 328 9.19 -10.03 -8.44
N THR A 329 7.85 -10.07 -8.45
CA THR A 329 7.07 -10.64 -7.33
C THR A 329 7.33 -12.13 -7.16
N MET A 330 7.40 -12.90 -8.26
CA MET A 330 7.67 -14.34 -8.21
C MET A 330 9.10 -14.63 -7.73
N MET A 331 10.10 -13.83 -8.16
CA MET A 331 11.47 -13.92 -7.67
C MET A 331 11.56 -13.62 -6.18
N THR A 332 10.80 -12.62 -5.70
CA THR A 332 10.71 -12.30 -4.26
C THR A 332 10.18 -13.50 -3.46
N TYR A 333 9.11 -14.15 -3.92
CA TYR A 333 8.58 -15.36 -3.24
C TYR A 333 9.57 -16.52 -3.26
N PHE A 334 10.30 -16.69 -4.35
CA PHE A 334 11.35 -17.70 -4.47
C PHE A 334 12.44 -17.48 -3.42
N ILE A 335 12.98 -16.28 -3.32
CA ILE A 335 14.06 -15.94 -2.37
C ILE A 335 13.58 -16.05 -0.92
N MET A 336 12.36 -15.57 -0.63
CA MET A 336 11.77 -15.65 0.70
C MET A 336 11.51 -17.09 1.14
N SER A 337 11.07 -17.98 0.22
CA SER A 337 10.83 -19.39 0.55
C SER A 337 12.11 -20.17 0.89
N LEU A 338 13.27 -19.71 0.39
CA LEU A 338 14.59 -20.26 0.74
C LEU A 338 15.14 -19.73 2.09
N ASN A 339 14.39 -18.87 2.77
CA ASN A 339 14.80 -18.23 4.03
C ASN A 339 16.10 -17.39 3.92
N LYS A 340 16.45 -16.95 2.70
CA LYS A 340 17.65 -16.14 2.41
C LYS A 340 17.33 -14.65 2.43
N THR A 341 16.84 -14.14 3.57
CA THR A 341 16.44 -12.73 3.73
C THR A 341 17.61 -11.77 3.48
N LYS A 342 18.86 -12.15 3.80
CA LYS A 342 20.05 -11.36 3.49
C LYS A 342 20.23 -11.16 1.98
N LEU A 343 20.01 -12.21 1.19
CA LEU A 343 20.10 -12.13 -0.28
C LEU A 343 19.03 -11.20 -0.85
N TYR A 344 17.81 -11.22 -0.29
CA TYR A 344 16.74 -10.30 -0.69
C TYR A 344 17.11 -8.83 -0.43
N ILE A 345 17.64 -8.54 0.74
CA ILE A 345 18.13 -7.20 1.08
C ILE A 345 19.28 -6.80 0.15
N CYS A 346 20.23 -7.70 -0.10
CA CYS A 346 21.36 -7.45 -1.00
C CYS A 346 20.87 -7.10 -2.42
N LEU A 347 19.92 -7.85 -2.97
CA LEU A 347 19.36 -7.58 -4.30
C LEU A 347 18.57 -6.27 -4.39
N LEU A 348 17.99 -5.79 -3.28
CA LEU A 348 17.35 -4.47 -3.23
C LEU A 348 18.38 -3.33 -3.25
N TYR A 349 19.57 -3.54 -2.65
CA TYR A 349 20.61 -2.50 -2.54
C TYR A 349 21.63 -2.51 -3.66
N THR A 350 21.84 -3.65 -4.32
CA THR A 350 22.83 -3.76 -5.37
C THR A 350 22.17 -3.92 -6.73
N SER A 351 22.45 -3.01 -7.64
CA SER A 351 22.47 -3.37 -9.05
C SER A 351 23.44 -4.55 -9.20
N PRO A 352 23.04 -5.66 -9.86
CA PRO A 352 23.64 -6.97 -9.58
C PRO A 352 25.11 -7.05 -10.01
N SER A 353 25.99 -7.01 -9.04
CA SER A 353 27.30 -7.66 -9.17
C SER A 353 27.21 -9.05 -8.53
N PRO A 354 27.40 -10.15 -9.26
CA PRO A 354 27.33 -11.50 -8.70
C PRO A 354 28.40 -11.82 -7.66
N ARG A 355 29.36 -10.93 -7.45
CA ARG A 355 30.52 -11.14 -6.58
C ARG A 355 30.32 -10.74 -5.12
N ASP A 356 29.28 -9.93 -4.83
CA ASP A 356 29.10 -9.38 -3.48
C ASP A 356 28.08 -10.14 -2.62
N CYS A 357 27.53 -11.26 -3.12
CA CYS A 357 26.51 -12.06 -2.45
C CYS A 357 26.98 -13.47 -2.04
N SER A 358 28.29 -13.73 -2.04
CA SER A 358 28.86 -15.00 -1.57
C SER A 358 29.08 -15.03 -0.06
#